data_ec4aebfe0c6669d65d9ae7618cd25d1a
#
_entry.id   ec4aebfe0c6669d65d9ae7618cd25d1a
#
_cell.length_a   1.000
_cell.length_b   1.000
_cell.length_c   1.000
_cell.angle_alpha   90.00
_cell.angle_beta   90.00
_cell.angle_gamma   90.00
#
_symmetry.space_group_name_H-M   'P 1'
#
loop_
_entity.id
_entity.type
_entity.pdbx_description
1 polymer ?
#
loop_
_entity_poly.entity_id
_entity_poly.type
_entity_poly.pdbx_seq_one_letter_code
_entity_poly.pdbx_strand_id
1 'polypeptide(L)'
;MLILALDSTAIVASVALCRDDKPIASFTVKNGNTHSETLLPMVEAVLKSANVSIADIDLFACSVGPGSFTGVRIGTATIKGLAFGQNKNCLGVSTLEALAQNLVPFDGIICPVMNARRGQVYNALFRYENGTLHRLCEDRALSVADLAAELAEIGGPFALCGDGVTEFRRLAPNSAPVCVSALLEDQSAISVAKVALRRANAGESGTDAELVPVYLRLPQAERERLEKLKQ
;
A
#
# COMPACT_ATOMS: atom_id res chain seq x y z
N MET A 1 -5.09 -8.91 19.12
CA MET A 1 -4.35 -7.66 18.83
C MET A 1 -5.29 -6.67 18.15
N LEU A 2 -5.38 -5.44 18.67
CA LEU A 2 -6.19 -4.38 18.08
C LEU A 2 -5.28 -3.49 17.22
N ILE A 3 -5.60 -3.35 15.94
CA ILE A 3 -4.73 -2.76 14.93
C ILE A 3 -5.42 -1.57 14.30
N LEU A 4 -4.80 -0.39 14.36
CA LEU A 4 -5.19 0.76 13.56
C LEU A 4 -4.25 0.88 12.36
N ALA A 5 -4.81 0.77 11.16
CA ALA A 5 -4.05 0.84 9.94
C ALA A 5 -4.55 1.95 9.00
N LEU A 6 -3.66 2.51 8.18
CA LEU A 6 -4.03 3.47 7.14
C LEU A 6 -3.19 3.32 5.87
N ASP A 7 -3.78 3.77 4.76
CA ASP A 7 -3.11 3.97 3.47
C ASP A 7 -3.51 5.31 2.87
N SER A 8 -2.53 6.06 2.41
CA SER A 8 -2.67 7.35 1.72
C SER A 8 -1.68 7.47 0.56
N THR A 9 -1.21 6.34 0.05
CA THR A 9 -0.12 6.28 -0.94
C THR A 9 -0.55 6.57 -2.37
N ALA A 10 -1.86 6.62 -2.65
CA ALA A 10 -2.46 6.97 -3.93
C ALA A 10 -3.56 8.04 -3.78
N ILE A 11 -4.51 8.10 -4.73
CA ILE A 11 -5.66 9.03 -4.65
C ILE A 11 -6.63 8.62 -3.53
N VAL A 12 -6.71 7.32 -3.26
CA VAL A 12 -7.55 6.76 -2.21
C VAL A 12 -6.92 7.02 -0.84
N ALA A 13 -7.74 7.44 0.12
CA ALA A 13 -7.43 7.40 1.54
C ALA A 13 -8.22 6.26 2.18
N SER A 14 -7.56 5.41 2.95
CA SER A 14 -8.20 4.30 3.65
C SER A 14 -7.72 4.22 5.09
N VAL A 15 -8.65 4.01 6.04
CA VAL A 15 -8.37 3.78 7.46
C VAL A 15 -9.16 2.56 7.91
N ALA A 16 -8.56 1.69 8.69
CA ALA A 16 -9.23 0.50 9.24
C ALA A 16 -8.82 0.23 10.68
N LEU A 17 -9.78 -0.21 11.46
CA LEU A 17 -9.59 -0.81 12.77
C LEU A 17 -9.89 -2.30 12.64
N CYS A 18 -8.91 -3.13 12.99
CA CYS A 18 -9.03 -4.59 12.92
C CYS A 18 -8.75 -5.20 14.30
N ARG A 19 -9.43 -6.30 14.61
CA ARG A 19 -9.07 -7.20 15.71
C ARG A 19 -8.52 -8.47 15.11
N ASP A 20 -7.21 -8.64 15.27
CA ASP A 20 -6.46 -9.67 14.55
C ASP A 20 -6.72 -9.54 13.02
N ASP A 21 -7.12 -10.58 12.33
CA ASP A 21 -7.44 -10.59 10.90
C ASP A 21 -8.84 -10.07 10.54
N LYS A 22 -9.67 -9.71 11.55
CA LYS A 22 -11.08 -9.32 11.35
C LYS A 22 -11.25 -7.80 11.39
N PRO A 23 -11.74 -7.18 10.31
CA PRO A 23 -12.08 -5.76 10.34
C PRO A 23 -13.27 -5.51 11.27
N ILE A 24 -13.15 -4.50 12.15
CA ILE A 24 -14.20 -3.98 13.03
C ILE A 24 -14.90 -2.81 12.35
N ALA A 25 -14.11 -1.86 11.85
CA ALA A 25 -14.59 -0.68 11.13
C ALA A 25 -13.57 -0.28 10.08
N SER A 26 -14.05 0.21 8.94
CA SER A 26 -13.18 0.78 7.91
C SER A 26 -13.86 1.94 7.23
N PHE A 27 -13.05 2.90 6.78
CA PHE A 27 -13.50 4.05 6.04
C PHE A 27 -12.55 4.27 4.85
N THR A 28 -13.11 4.34 3.65
CA THR A 28 -12.34 4.54 2.42
C THR A 28 -12.96 5.68 1.62
N VAL A 29 -12.13 6.63 1.19
CA VAL A 29 -12.56 7.81 0.46
C VAL A 29 -11.73 7.98 -0.81
N LYS A 30 -12.42 8.27 -1.93
CA LYS A 30 -11.84 8.61 -3.23
C LYS A 30 -12.56 9.83 -3.77
N ASN A 31 -12.37 10.99 -3.12
CA ASN A 31 -13.12 12.22 -3.40
C ASN A 31 -12.27 13.36 -3.95
N GLY A 32 -10.95 13.15 -4.12
CA GLY A 32 -10.03 14.17 -4.61
C GLY A 32 -9.59 15.22 -3.58
N ASN A 33 -10.06 15.15 -2.33
CA ASN A 33 -9.57 15.99 -1.25
C ASN A 33 -8.15 15.60 -0.83
N THR A 34 -7.45 16.51 -0.17
CA THR A 34 -6.10 16.23 0.32
C THR A 34 -6.14 15.26 1.50
N HIS A 35 -5.16 14.36 1.56
CA HIS A 35 -5.07 13.39 2.66
C HIS A 35 -4.87 14.07 4.02
N SER A 36 -4.26 15.26 4.06
CA SER A 36 -4.11 16.05 5.29
C SER A 36 -5.44 16.52 5.88
N GLU A 37 -6.47 16.71 5.05
CA GLU A 37 -7.80 17.09 5.50
C GLU A 37 -8.67 15.89 5.87
N THR A 38 -8.41 14.72 5.26
CA THR A 38 -9.32 13.57 5.33
C THR A 38 -8.90 12.51 6.36
N LEU A 39 -7.60 12.25 6.55
CA LEU A 39 -7.13 11.09 7.34
C LEU A 39 -7.53 11.15 8.81
N LEU A 40 -7.29 12.27 9.52
CA LEU A 40 -7.63 12.36 10.95
C LEU A 40 -9.13 12.25 11.19
N PRO A 41 -10.02 12.95 10.47
CA PRO A 41 -11.46 12.73 10.58
C PRO A 41 -11.88 11.27 10.31
N MET A 42 -11.23 10.56 9.38
CA MET A 42 -11.50 9.15 9.14
C MET A 42 -11.08 8.27 10.33
N VAL A 43 -9.92 8.55 10.94
CA VAL A 43 -9.46 7.86 12.15
C VAL A 43 -10.46 8.06 13.28
N GLU A 44 -10.87 9.30 13.54
CA GLU A 44 -11.89 9.61 14.56
C GLU A 44 -13.19 8.88 14.31
N ALA A 45 -13.69 8.86 13.06
CA ALA A 45 -14.91 8.17 12.68
C ALA A 45 -14.82 6.65 12.92
N VAL A 46 -13.69 6.03 12.55
CA VAL A 46 -13.46 4.58 12.73
C VAL A 46 -13.41 4.23 14.23
N LEU A 47 -12.65 4.96 15.03
CA LEU A 47 -12.52 4.74 16.48
C LEU A 47 -13.87 4.94 17.19
N LYS A 48 -14.57 6.03 16.88
CA LYS A 48 -15.89 6.34 17.45
C LYS A 48 -16.93 5.26 17.09
N SER A 49 -16.97 4.80 15.85
CA SER A 49 -17.92 3.76 15.40
C SER A 49 -17.69 2.42 16.11
N ALA A 50 -16.47 2.15 16.51
CA ALA A 50 -16.10 0.94 17.24
C ALA A 50 -16.15 1.09 18.78
N ASN A 51 -16.39 2.30 19.27
CA ASN A 51 -16.30 2.66 20.71
C ASN A 51 -14.94 2.27 21.32
N VAL A 52 -13.85 2.61 20.61
CA VAL A 52 -12.47 2.29 20.95
C VAL A 52 -11.67 3.57 21.15
N SER A 53 -10.85 3.62 22.19
CA SER A 53 -9.89 4.70 22.42
C SER A 53 -8.59 4.45 21.68
N ILE A 54 -7.86 5.50 21.34
CA ILE A 54 -6.52 5.39 20.74
C ILE A 54 -5.53 4.64 21.65
N ALA A 55 -5.71 4.74 22.97
CA ALA A 55 -4.89 4.04 23.96
C ALA A 55 -5.08 2.51 23.96
N ASP A 56 -6.22 2.04 23.45
CA ASP A 56 -6.53 0.60 23.35
C ASP A 56 -5.83 -0.07 22.17
N ILE A 57 -5.26 0.70 21.24
CA ILE A 57 -4.56 0.18 20.06
C ILE A 57 -3.28 -0.51 20.49
N ASP A 58 -3.07 -1.73 20.00
CA ASP A 58 -1.87 -2.53 20.26
C ASP A 58 -0.80 -2.33 19.19
N LEU A 59 -1.23 -2.13 17.92
CA LEU A 59 -0.37 -2.00 16.75
C LEU A 59 -0.87 -0.87 15.84
N PHE A 60 0.01 0.05 15.53
CA PHE A 60 -0.20 1.07 14.50
C PHE A 60 0.50 0.67 13.21
N ALA A 61 -0.17 0.79 12.07
CA ALA A 61 0.40 0.42 10.78
C ALA A 61 0.06 1.42 9.68
N CYS A 62 0.97 1.65 8.74
CA CYS A 62 0.64 2.36 7.51
C CYS A 62 1.46 1.87 6.33
N SER A 63 0.94 2.10 5.13
CA SER A 63 1.74 1.96 3.91
C SER A 63 2.81 3.04 3.87
N VAL A 64 4.08 2.61 3.74
CA VAL A 64 5.25 3.50 3.73
C VAL A 64 5.80 3.77 2.33
N GLY A 65 5.15 3.26 1.30
CA GLY A 65 5.55 3.38 -0.09
C GLY A 65 5.79 2.01 -0.74
N PRO A 66 6.03 2.01 -2.07
CA PRO A 66 6.08 3.16 -2.97
C PRO A 66 4.71 3.82 -3.19
N GLY A 67 4.71 5.07 -3.70
CA GLY A 67 3.48 5.80 -4.00
C GLY A 67 3.65 7.30 -4.13
N SER A 68 2.57 8.03 -3.93
CA SER A 68 2.55 9.49 -3.87
C SER A 68 3.49 10.00 -2.78
N PHE A 69 4.50 10.80 -3.16
CA PHE A 69 5.48 11.35 -2.23
C PHE A 69 4.85 12.12 -1.06
N THR A 70 3.84 12.94 -1.36
CA THR A 70 3.08 13.69 -0.34
C THR A 70 2.21 12.76 0.50
N GLY A 71 1.49 11.84 -0.16
CA GLY A 71 0.58 10.91 0.52
C GLY A 71 1.30 10.00 1.51
N VAL A 72 2.41 9.38 1.10
CA VAL A 72 3.24 8.55 2.00
C VAL A 72 3.68 9.31 3.24
N ARG A 73 4.13 10.57 3.08
CA ARG A 73 4.55 11.42 4.22
C ARG A 73 3.42 11.74 5.16
N ILE A 74 2.24 12.09 4.62
CA ILE A 74 1.06 12.42 5.44
C ILE A 74 0.66 11.17 6.24
N GLY A 75 0.55 10.00 5.61
CA GLY A 75 0.20 8.75 6.29
C GLY A 75 1.19 8.38 7.40
N THR A 76 2.48 8.40 7.07
CA THR A 76 3.55 8.10 8.03
C THR A 76 3.53 9.09 9.20
N ALA A 77 3.41 10.40 8.93
CA ALA A 77 3.35 11.43 9.98
C ALA A 77 2.09 11.26 10.86
N THR A 78 0.96 10.90 10.27
CA THR A 78 -0.29 10.65 11.01
C THR A 78 -0.11 9.50 12.00
N ILE A 79 0.41 8.34 11.55
CA ILE A 79 0.66 7.21 12.46
C ILE A 79 1.68 7.57 13.53
N LYS A 80 2.77 8.23 13.18
CA LYS A 80 3.77 8.68 14.16
C LYS A 80 3.14 9.58 15.24
N GLY A 81 2.32 10.54 14.83
CA GLY A 81 1.63 11.44 15.78
C GLY A 81 0.63 10.71 16.68
N LEU A 82 -0.12 9.75 16.15
CA LEU A 82 -1.08 8.96 16.93
C LEU A 82 -0.39 7.99 17.90
N ALA A 83 0.74 7.42 17.53
CA ALA A 83 1.50 6.48 18.36
C ALA A 83 2.45 7.18 19.33
N PHE A 84 2.75 8.47 19.12
CA PHE A 84 3.70 9.23 19.93
C PHE A 84 3.34 9.17 21.43
N GLY A 85 4.30 8.77 22.24
CA GLY A 85 4.12 8.64 23.68
C GLY A 85 3.25 7.47 24.15
N GLN A 86 2.71 6.65 23.23
CA GLN A 86 1.89 5.49 23.56
C GLN A 86 2.73 4.25 23.88
N ASN A 87 4.02 4.24 23.52
CA ASN A 87 4.92 3.09 23.69
C ASN A 87 4.35 1.79 23.05
N LYS A 88 3.76 1.95 21.85
CA LYS A 88 3.11 0.87 21.09
C LYS A 88 3.93 0.50 19.86
N ASN A 89 3.69 -0.71 19.36
CA ASN A 89 4.32 -1.18 18.14
C ASN A 89 3.83 -0.41 16.90
N CYS A 90 4.76 -0.02 16.02
CA CYS A 90 4.48 0.69 14.77
C CYS A 90 5.16 -0.03 13.61
N LEU A 91 4.38 -0.44 12.60
CA LEU A 91 4.93 -1.13 11.43
C LEU A 91 4.61 -0.38 10.12
N GLY A 92 5.65 -0.17 9.33
CA GLY A 92 5.54 0.30 7.96
C GLY A 92 5.37 -0.88 7.00
N VAL A 93 4.36 -0.85 6.15
CA VAL A 93 4.04 -1.91 5.18
C VAL A 93 4.33 -1.42 3.77
N SER A 94 4.92 -2.27 2.92
CA SER A 94 5.02 -1.97 1.48
C SER A 94 3.63 -1.79 0.90
N THR A 95 3.41 -0.70 0.17
CA THR A 95 2.14 -0.45 -0.53
C THR A 95 1.82 -1.57 -1.52
N LEU A 96 2.83 -2.09 -2.20
CA LEU A 96 2.64 -3.18 -3.17
C LEU A 96 2.29 -4.50 -2.48
N GLU A 97 2.84 -4.76 -1.30
CA GLU A 97 2.47 -5.94 -0.52
C GLU A 97 1.02 -5.85 0.02
N ALA A 98 0.62 -4.67 0.50
CA ALA A 98 -0.76 -4.43 0.92
C ALA A 98 -1.75 -4.57 -0.25
N LEU A 99 -1.42 -4.04 -1.43
CA LEU A 99 -2.22 -4.21 -2.65
C LEU A 99 -2.31 -5.68 -3.06
N ALA A 100 -1.20 -6.43 -3.03
CA ALA A 100 -1.21 -7.86 -3.34
C ALA A 100 -2.13 -8.65 -2.40
N GLN A 101 -2.21 -8.25 -1.14
CA GLN A 101 -3.10 -8.87 -0.15
C GLN A 101 -4.59 -8.74 -0.51
N ASN A 102 -5.00 -7.73 -1.31
CA ASN A 102 -6.37 -7.60 -1.81
C ASN A 102 -6.79 -8.77 -2.70
N LEU A 103 -5.84 -9.38 -3.41
CA LEU A 103 -6.10 -10.42 -4.42
C LEU A 103 -5.96 -11.85 -3.88
N VAL A 104 -5.66 -12.01 -2.59
CA VAL A 104 -5.63 -13.33 -1.95
C VAL A 104 -7.08 -13.87 -1.83
N PRO A 105 -7.35 -15.14 -2.26
CA PRO A 105 -6.45 -16.23 -2.65
C PRO A 105 -6.35 -16.46 -4.19
N PHE A 106 -5.91 -15.49 -4.97
CA PHE A 106 -5.76 -15.67 -6.42
C PHE A 106 -4.71 -16.75 -6.77
N ASP A 107 -5.07 -17.66 -7.66
CA ASP A 107 -4.18 -18.71 -8.18
C ASP A 107 -3.45 -18.22 -9.44
N GLY A 108 -2.21 -17.78 -9.28
CA GLY A 108 -1.38 -17.19 -10.32
C GLY A 108 -0.44 -16.12 -9.79
N ILE A 109 0.09 -15.31 -10.71
CA ILE A 109 0.93 -14.17 -10.35
C ILE A 109 0.05 -12.99 -9.93
N ILE A 110 0.25 -12.51 -8.72
CA ILE A 110 -0.32 -11.26 -8.24
C ILE A 110 0.70 -10.16 -8.48
N CYS A 111 0.35 -9.20 -9.32
CA CYS A 111 1.22 -8.10 -9.72
C CYS A 111 0.56 -6.75 -9.40
N PRO A 112 0.73 -6.24 -8.18
CA PRO A 112 0.33 -4.87 -7.86
C PRO A 112 1.14 -3.88 -8.68
N VAL A 113 0.47 -2.87 -9.23
CA VAL A 113 1.07 -1.82 -10.05
C VAL A 113 0.61 -0.44 -9.59
N MET A 114 1.55 0.46 -9.33
CA MET A 114 1.26 1.86 -9.03
C MET A 114 1.89 2.76 -10.09
N ASN A 115 1.18 3.84 -10.47
CA ASN A 115 1.63 4.74 -11.50
C ASN A 115 2.89 5.52 -11.06
N ALA A 116 4.04 5.20 -11.66
CA ALA A 116 5.31 5.91 -11.44
C ALA A 116 5.54 7.05 -12.44
N ARG A 117 4.54 7.34 -13.29
CA ARG A 117 4.53 8.33 -14.39
C ARG A 117 5.54 8.00 -15.50
N ARG A 118 5.41 8.70 -16.65
CA ARG A 118 6.30 8.56 -17.83
C ARG A 118 6.37 7.11 -18.35
N GLY A 119 5.23 6.41 -18.40
CA GLY A 119 5.16 5.03 -18.92
C GLY A 119 5.81 3.97 -18.01
N GLN A 120 6.05 4.32 -16.75
CA GLN A 120 6.60 3.42 -15.75
C GLN A 120 5.60 3.14 -14.63
N VAL A 121 5.76 1.98 -14.00
CA VAL A 121 5.01 1.56 -12.82
C VAL A 121 5.95 1.13 -11.71
N TYR A 122 5.56 1.40 -10.46
CA TYR A 122 6.09 0.67 -9.33
C TYR A 122 5.39 -0.68 -9.29
N ASN A 123 6.13 -1.75 -9.13
CA ASN A 123 5.60 -3.11 -9.07
C ASN A 123 6.45 -4.00 -8.16
N ALA A 124 5.85 -5.09 -7.76
CA ALA A 124 6.47 -6.29 -7.25
C ALA A 124 5.64 -7.48 -7.71
N LEU A 125 6.18 -8.68 -7.62
CA LEU A 125 5.47 -9.91 -7.97
C LEU A 125 5.27 -10.74 -6.73
N PHE A 126 4.08 -11.34 -6.63
CA PHE A 126 3.69 -12.20 -5.53
C PHE A 126 2.99 -13.44 -6.05
N ARG A 127 2.94 -14.48 -5.22
CA ARG A 127 2.15 -15.68 -5.43
C ARG A 127 1.53 -16.13 -4.11
N TYR A 128 0.28 -16.56 -4.17
CA TYR A 128 -0.39 -17.15 -3.01
C TYR A 128 -0.30 -18.66 -3.07
N GLU A 129 0.39 -19.26 -2.12
CA GLU A 129 0.59 -20.70 -2.03
C GLU A 129 0.52 -21.16 -0.57
N ASN A 130 -0.13 -22.30 -0.34
CA ASN A 130 -0.22 -22.93 0.99
C ASN A 130 -0.72 -21.98 2.11
N GLY A 131 -1.70 -21.13 1.79
CA GLY A 131 -2.27 -20.20 2.77
C GLY A 131 -1.44 -18.92 3.00
N THR A 132 -0.34 -18.74 2.28
CA THR A 132 0.61 -17.64 2.47
C THR A 132 0.85 -16.87 1.18
N LEU A 133 0.94 -15.54 1.29
CA LEU A 133 1.36 -14.67 0.20
C LEU A 133 2.89 -14.58 0.19
N HIS A 134 3.52 -15.12 -0.84
CA HIS A 134 4.96 -15.13 -1.04
C HIS A 134 5.36 -14.00 -1.98
N ARG A 135 6.36 -13.23 -1.59
CA ARG A 135 6.99 -12.20 -2.44
C ARG A 135 8.01 -12.87 -3.37
N LEU A 136 7.93 -12.59 -4.67
CA LEU A 136 8.84 -13.16 -5.69
C LEU A 136 9.96 -12.18 -6.08
N CYS A 137 9.74 -10.87 -5.96
CA CYS A 137 10.78 -9.86 -6.19
C CYS A 137 10.55 -8.63 -5.30
N GLU A 138 11.61 -7.84 -5.12
CA GLU A 138 11.56 -6.59 -4.37
C GLU A 138 10.71 -5.52 -5.07
N ASP A 139 10.26 -4.53 -4.30
CA ASP A 139 9.58 -3.35 -4.83
C ASP A 139 10.51 -2.60 -5.78
N ARG A 140 10.05 -2.37 -7.01
CA ARG A 140 10.89 -1.78 -8.07
C ARG A 140 10.08 -0.86 -8.98
N ALA A 141 10.79 -0.08 -9.80
CA ALA A 141 10.20 0.73 -10.87
C ALA A 141 10.65 0.18 -12.23
N LEU A 142 9.69 -0.21 -13.08
CA LEU A 142 9.94 -0.71 -14.44
C LEU A 142 9.12 0.07 -15.46
N SER A 143 9.54 0.02 -16.73
CA SER A 143 8.65 0.39 -17.82
C SER A 143 7.50 -0.64 -17.91
N VAL A 144 6.34 -0.18 -18.39
CA VAL A 144 5.21 -1.11 -18.61
C VAL A 144 5.58 -2.17 -19.64
N ALA A 145 6.40 -1.83 -20.64
CA ALA A 145 6.85 -2.77 -21.67
C ALA A 145 7.71 -3.91 -21.07
N ASP A 146 8.68 -3.55 -20.22
CA ASP A 146 9.55 -4.54 -19.57
C ASP A 146 8.75 -5.45 -18.62
N LEU A 147 7.82 -4.87 -17.85
CA LEU A 147 6.94 -5.65 -16.97
C LEU A 147 6.04 -6.60 -17.76
N ALA A 148 5.48 -6.15 -18.88
CA ALA A 148 4.64 -6.99 -19.73
C ALA A 148 5.43 -8.14 -20.36
N ALA A 149 6.69 -7.90 -20.78
CA ALA A 149 7.58 -8.94 -21.30
C ALA A 149 7.91 -9.97 -20.21
N GLU A 150 8.25 -9.53 -19.01
CA GLU A 150 8.53 -10.42 -17.86
C GLU A 150 7.32 -11.30 -17.51
N LEU A 151 6.11 -10.71 -17.43
CA LEU A 151 4.89 -11.47 -17.16
C LEU A 151 4.57 -12.49 -18.25
N ALA A 152 4.87 -12.18 -19.53
CA ALA A 152 4.72 -13.11 -20.64
C ALA A 152 5.74 -14.26 -20.57
N GLU A 153 6.97 -13.98 -20.14
CA GLU A 153 8.03 -14.99 -19.94
C GLU A 153 7.70 -15.94 -18.77
N ILE A 154 7.19 -15.40 -17.65
CA ILE A 154 6.76 -16.22 -16.51
C ILE A 154 5.60 -17.15 -16.93
N GLY A 155 4.71 -16.65 -17.79
CA GLY A 155 3.55 -17.40 -18.27
C GLY A 155 2.48 -17.65 -17.21
N GLY A 156 1.35 -18.26 -17.63
CA GLY A 156 0.22 -18.54 -16.75
C GLY A 156 -0.67 -17.32 -16.43
N PRO A 157 -1.67 -17.50 -15.56
CA PRO A 157 -2.58 -16.42 -15.19
C PRO A 157 -1.88 -15.39 -14.30
N PHE A 158 -2.18 -14.11 -14.53
CA PHE A 158 -1.77 -13.02 -13.64
C PHE A 158 -2.88 -12.01 -13.43
N ALA A 159 -2.91 -11.41 -12.26
CA ALA A 159 -3.87 -10.38 -11.90
C ALA A 159 -3.16 -9.08 -11.48
N LEU A 160 -3.76 -7.96 -11.87
CA LEU A 160 -3.26 -6.61 -11.58
C LEU A 160 -4.18 -5.90 -10.59
N CYS A 161 -3.61 -5.10 -9.69
CA CYS A 161 -4.32 -4.15 -8.84
C CYS A 161 -3.48 -2.88 -8.64
N GLY A 162 -4.08 -1.80 -8.16
CA GLY A 162 -3.43 -0.51 -7.96
C GLY A 162 -3.72 0.49 -9.06
N ASP A 163 -3.41 1.75 -8.81
CA ASP A 163 -3.70 2.89 -9.71
C ASP A 163 -2.89 2.89 -11.02
N GLY A 164 -1.89 2.02 -11.14
CA GLY A 164 -1.12 1.79 -12.35
C GLY A 164 -1.82 0.89 -13.38
N VAL A 165 -2.91 0.20 -13.03
CA VAL A 165 -3.62 -0.75 -13.93
C VAL A 165 -4.09 -0.09 -15.21
N THR A 166 -4.64 1.11 -15.13
CA THR A 166 -5.09 1.87 -16.31
C THR A 166 -3.92 2.16 -17.27
N GLU A 167 -2.78 2.58 -16.72
CA GLU A 167 -1.58 2.86 -17.53
C GLU A 167 -1.00 1.58 -18.12
N PHE A 168 -0.98 0.49 -17.37
CA PHE A 168 -0.54 -0.82 -17.86
C PHE A 168 -1.40 -1.29 -19.04
N ARG A 169 -2.74 -1.27 -18.90
CA ARG A 169 -3.67 -1.66 -19.99
C ARG A 169 -3.50 -0.78 -21.23
N ARG A 170 -3.24 0.50 -21.07
CA ARG A 170 -3.02 1.45 -22.19
C ARG A 170 -1.73 1.15 -22.96
N LEU A 171 -0.64 0.81 -22.28
CA LEU A 171 0.69 0.64 -22.88
C LEU A 171 1.01 -0.81 -23.25
N ALA A 172 0.32 -1.79 -22.68
CA ALA A 172 0.47 -3.21 -22.98
C ALA A 172 -0.90 -3.84 -23.33
N PRO A 173 -1.58 -3.37 -24.40
CA PRO A 173 -2.95 -3.79 -24.74
C PRO A 173 -3.07 -5.27 -25.11
N ASN A 174 -1.97 -5.89 -25.52
CA ASN A 174 -1.95 -7.32 -25.87
C ASN A 174 -1.73 -8.24 -24.67
N SER A 175 -1.46 -7.69 -23.48
CA SER A 175 -1.41 -8.45 -22.24
C SER A 175 -2.82 -8.77 -21.77
N ALA A 176 -3.04 -9.99 -21.26
CA ALA A 176 -4.35 -10.46 -20.84
C ALA A 176 -4.40 -10.76 -19.33
N PRO A 177 -4.35 -9.74 -18.46
CA PRO A 177 -4.54 -9.97 -17.04
C PRO A 177 -5.95 -10.50 -16.76
N VAL A 178 -6.06 -11.37 -15.75
CA VAL A 178 -7.36 -11.79 -15.24
C VAL A 178 -8.13 -10.57 -14.74
N CYS A 179 -9.41 -10.47 -15.10
CA CYS A 179 -10.25 -9.37 -14.67
C CYS A 179 -10.50 -9.45 -13.16
N VAL A 180 -10.18 -8.39 -12.45
CA VAL A 180 -10.38 -8.25 -11.01
C VAL A 180 -11.52 -7.28 -10.76
N SER A 181 -12.25 -7.47 -9.68
CA SER A 181 -13.26 -6.51 -9.24
C SER A 181 -12.62 -5.16 -8.93
N ALA A 182 -13.25 -4.07 -9.37
CA ALA A 182 -12.80 -2.71 -9.07
C ALA A 182 -12.65 -2.44 -7.55
N LEU A 183 -13.39 -3.17 -6.72
CA LEU A 183 -13.28 -3.09 -5.26
C LEU A 183 -11.91 -3.58 -4.73
N LEU A 184 -11.19 -4.38 -5.50
CA LEU A 184 -9.91 -4.96 -5.13
C LEU A 184 -8.72 -4.21 -5.78
N GLU A 185 -9.00 -3.27 -6.66
CA GLU A 185 -7.95 -2.51 -7.35
C GLU A 185 -7.35 -1.40 -6.48
N ASP A 186 -8.15 -0.79 -5.59
CA ASP A 186 -7.71 0.37 -4.79
C ASP A 186 -6.99 -0.05 -3.49
N GLN A 187 -6.23 0.87 -2.90
CA GLN A 187 -5.56 0.70 -1.61
C GLN A 187 -6.58 0.45 -0.50
N SER A 188 -6.24 -0.47 0.41
CA SER A 188 -7.08 -0.89 1.53
C SER A 188 -6.30 -0.95 2.83
N ALA A 189 -6.72 -0.16 3.81
CA ALA A 189 -6.14 -0.22 5.14
C ALA A 189 -6.39 -1.57 5.86
N ILE A 190 -7.44 -2.30 5.48
CA ILE A 190 -7.66 -3.68 5.96
C ILE A 190 -6.50 -4.58 5.52
N SER A 191 -6.04 -4.45 4.29
CA SER A 191 -4.92 -5.21 3.77
C SER A 191 -3.60 -4.80 4.41
N VAL A 192 -3.41 -3.51 4.69
CA VAL A 192 -2.28 -3.03 5.51
C VAL A 192 -2.29 -3.68 6.88
N ALA A 193 -3.44 -3.71 7.57
CA ALA A 193 -3.58 -4.36 8.89
C ALA A 193 -3.23 -5.85 8.84
N LYS A 194 -3.69 -6.59 7.82
CA LYS A 194 -3.39 -8.02 7.66
C LYS A 194 -1.90 -8.30 7.46
N VAL A 195 -1.23 -7.50 6.62
CA VAL A 195 0.22 -7.62 6.44
C VAL A 195 0.96 -7.29 7.72
N ALA A 196 0.61 -6.20 8.40
CA ALA A 196 1.21 -5.79 9.66
C ALA A 196 1.02 -6.86 10.76
N LEU A 197 -0.18 -7.45 10.87
CA LEU A 197 -0.46 -8.55 11.80
C LEU A 197 0.45 -9.76 11.54
N ARG A 198 0.58 -10.18 10.28
CA ARG A 198 1.44 -11.31 9.91
C ARG A 198 2.88 -11.06 10.31
N ARG A 199 3.41 -9.86 10.06
CA ARG A 199 4.78 -9.45 10.39
C ARG A 199 4.99 -9.36 11.91
N ALA A 200 4.03 -8.79 12.64
CA ALA A 200 4.07 -8.74 14.10
C ALA A 200 4.04 -10.15 14.73
N ASN A 201 3.22 -11.08 14.20
CA ASN A 201 3.18 -12.48 14.64
C ASN A 201 4.47 -13.23 14.31
N ALA A 202 5.23 -12.81 13.31
CA ALA A 202 6.57 -13.31 13.00
C ALA A 202 7.67 -12.68 13.88
N GLY A 203 7.30 -11.83 14.84
CA GLY A 203 8.23 -11.21 15.80
C GLY A 203 8.78 -9.84 15.35
N GLU A 204 8.30 -9.28 14.26
CA GLU A 204 8.71 -7.94 13.85
C GLU A 204 8.09 -6.88 14.77
N SER A 205 8.90 -5.94 15.18
CA SER A 205 8.50 -4.81 16.00
C SER A 205 9.21 -3.55 15.54
N GLY A 206 8.60 -2.40 15.76
CA GLY A 206 9.17 -1.11 15.46
C GLY A 206 8.54 -0.01 16.30
N THR A 207 9.17 1.14 16.30
CA THR A 207 8.73 2.33 17.03
C THR A 207 8.18 3.36 16.05
N ASP A 208 7.47 4.36 16.58
CA ASP A 208 7.06 5.53 15.80
C ASP A 208 8.28 6.28 15.20
N ALA A 209 9.42 6.31 15.89
CA ALA A 209 10.63 6.95 15.40
C ALA A 209 11.21 6.24 14.17
N GLU A 210 11.17 4.92 14.13
CA GLU A 210 11.69 4.07 13.05
C GLU A 210 10.78 4.03 11.82
N LEU A 211 9.53 4.46 11.95
CA LEU A 211 8.58 4.50 10.84
C LEU A 211 8.97 5.60 9.85
N VAL A 212 9.52 5.24 8.71
CA VAL A 212 10.01 6.17 7.68
C VAL A 212 9.44 5.85 6.30
N PRO A 213 9.18 6.88 5.47
CA PRO A 213 8.81 6.69 4.07
C PRO A 213 9.89 5.96 3.26
N VAL A 214 9.46 5.07 2.38
CA VAL A 214 10.33 4.36 1.43
C VAL A 214 10.12 4.94 0.03
N TYR A 215 11.20 5.45 -0.57
CA TYR A 215 11.18 6.06 -1.89
C TYR A 215 12.03 5.26 -2.87
N LEU A 216 11.40 4.66 -3.87
CA LEU A 216 12.09 3.97 -4.97
C LEU A 216 12.68 4.94 -6.01
N ARG A 217 12.25 6.19 -5.99
CA ARG A 217 12.71 7.25 -6.90
C ARG A 217 12.83 8.56 -6.14
N LEU A 218 13.77 9.39 -6.55
CA LEU A 218 13.88 10.76 -6.04
C LEU A 218 12.63 11.58 -6.36
N PRO A 219 12.23 12.53 -5.50
CA PRO A 219 11.16 13.46 -5.77
C PRO A 219 11.30 14.14 -7.13
N GLN A 220 10.19 14.46 -7.77
CA GLN A 220 10.20 15.09 -9.11
C GLN A 220 11.03 16.38 -9.12
N ALA A 221 10.86 17.23 -8.11
CA ALA A 221 11.60 18.50 -8.00
C ALA A 221 13.12 18.29 -7.91
N GLU A 222 13.56 17.25 -7.23
CA GLU A 222 14.99 16.92 -7.08
C GLU A 222 15.55 16.34 -8.37
N ARG A 223 14.80 15.49 -9.07
CA ARG A 223 15.18 14.98 -10.39
C ARG A 223 15.32 16.11 -11.41
N GLU A 224 14.35 17.02 -11.48
CA GLU A 224 14.39 18.19 -12.38
C GLU A 224 15.55 19.13 -12.05
N ARG A 225 15.87 19.29 -10.75
CA ARG A 225 17.06 20.02 -10.31
C ARG A 225 18.35 19.35 -10.80
N LEU A 226 18.47 18.05 -10.65
CA LEU A 226 19.65 17.30 -11.10
C LEU A 226 19.77 17.28 -12.64
N GLU A 227 18.67 17.24 -13.37
CA GLU A 227 18.65 17.35 -14.83
C GLU A 227 19.15 18.74 -15.30
N LYS A 228 18.74 19.82 -14.62
CA LYS A 228 19.21 21.19 -14.90
C LYS A 228 20.68 21.43 -14.57
N LEU A 229 21.22 20.70 -13.60
CA LEU A 229 22.65 20.81 -13.24
C LEU A 229 23.58 20.04 -14.20
N LYS A 230 23.03 19.19 -15.06
CA LYS A 230 23.77 18.42 -16.08
C LYS A 230 23.79 19.09 -17.46
N GLN A 231 23.05 20.17 -17.63
CA GLN A 231 23.03 21.04 -18.82
C GLN A 231 23.95 22.26 -18.63
#